data_cfbbf2a93420ae8e921356ef629f3ef7
#
_entry.id   cfbbf2a93420ae8e921356ef629f3ef7
#
_cell.length_a   1.000
_cell.length_b   1.000
_cell.length_c   1.000
_cell.angle_alpha   90.00
_cell.angle_beta   90.00
_cell.angle_gamma   90.00
#
_symmetry.space_group_name_H-M   'P 1'
#
loop_
_entity.id
_entity.type
_entity.pdbx_description
1 polymer ?
#
loop_
_entity_poly.entity_id
_entity_poly.type
_entity_poly.pdbx_seq_one_letter_code
_entity_poly.pdbx_strand_id
1 'polypeptide(L)'
;MKQQFAAKHPWTILAAGAAIQVLTGLPAAWGVFQKPVMEEYGLSEQGAGYAFALLIAAFGVGCVLGGFLQDKKGPRCAALWGTALLCGGFFAAAFLPGWAGWGFFLAFSIPAGLGTAFLYPSIQSCAQKWYAGRKGLATGVIGGAVGLSGAFLTLFVRAALRGFGPVQGIRGAFWALGALTLPVCLAGSAVLSDPPQKKQQPSGKNTLDLSPGQMLRTKQYWLCAGAVCFSTPAVLLFSPIILKLGMERGLDETAALWSIVLGSVGSAAGRMLMPMLSDHIGRRATDLGLFAASLALSAAFWAAQGWWVVVCYAGLTFCYSALAAVLPALSTDLFGLPHAGVNYGFLALGQSVGSLAFPFAANLLALENGRHLLAMAGAAAGFAAIWALRPVQKDPR
;
A
#
# COMPACT_ATOMS: atom_id res chain seq x y z
N MET A 1 5.84 -28.98 21.79
CA MET A 1 4.55 -28.46 22.35
C MET A 1 3.91 -27.57 21.32
N LYS A 2 2.96 -28.06 20.51
CA LYS A 2 2.15 -27.28 19.58
C LYS A 2 1.03 -26.63 20.41
N GLN A 3 1.24 -25.42 20.92
CA GLN A 3 0.15 -24.63 21.48
C GLN A 3 -0.75 -24.18 20.33
N GLN A 4 -1.82 -24.94 20.13
CA GLN A 4 -3.00 -24.52 19.40
C GLN A 4 -3.70 -23.41 20.20
N PHE A 5 -3.29 -22.15 20.02
CA PHE A 5 -4.24 -21.06 20.13
C PHE A 5 -5.10 -21.09 18.86
N ALA A 6 -6.02 -22.05 18.84
CA ALA A 6 -6.99 -22.17 17.77
C ALA A 6 -7.85 -20.92 17.77
N ALA A 7 -7.75 -20.10 16.73
CA ALA A 7 -8.80 -19.13 16.43
C ALA A 7 -10.10 -19.93 16.26
N LYS A 8 -10.96 -19.92 17.29
CA LYS A 8 -12.20 -20.70 17.31
C LYS A 8 -13.23 -20.20 16.27
N HIS A 9 -13.01 -18.98 15.74
CA HIS A 9 -13.93 -18.37 14.78
C HIS A 9 -13.18 -17.60 13.69
N PRO A 10 -13.58 -17.71 12.41
CA PRO A 10 -12.96 -16.97 11.29
C PRO A 10 -12.96 -15.45 11.48
N TRP A 11 -13.98 -14.88 12.15
CA TRP A 11 -14.07 -13.46 12.38
C TRP A 11 -12.95 -12.89 13.25
N THR A 12 -12.34 -13.70 14.15
CA THR A 12 -11.22 -13.23 14.98
C THR A 12 -9.98 -12.97 14.16
N ILE A 13 -9.73 -13.78 13.12
CA ILE A 13 -8.66 -13.54 12.13
C ILE A 13 -8.90 -12.23 11.39
N LEU A 14 -10.14 -12.02 10.98
CA LEU A 14 -10.52 -10.83 10.22
C LEU A 14 -10.40 -9.57 11.06
N ALA A 15 -10.90 -9.60 12.30
CA ALA A 15 -10.83 -8.48 13.23
C ALA A 15 -9.37 -8.16 13.64
N ALA A 16 -8.58 -9.18 13.97
CA ALA A 16 -7.15 -9.03 14.29
C ALA A 16 -6.37 -8.46 13.08
N GLY A 17 -6.63 -8.99 11.89
CA GLY A 17 -6.03 -8.50 10.66
C GLY A 17 -6.40 -7.03 10.38
N ALA A 18 -7.67 -6.67 10.49
CA ALA A 18 -8.14 -5.30 10.30
C ALA A 18 -7.52 -4.33 11.33
N ALA A 19 -7.44 -4.73 12.62
CA ALA A 19 -6.82 -3.93 13.65
C ALA A 19 -5.34 -3.62 13.37
N ILE A 20 -4.58 -4.63 12.91
CA ILE A 20 -3.19 -4.41 12.47
C ILE A 20 -3.16 -3.45 11.28
N GLN A 21 -4.01 -3.66 10.28
CA GLN A 21 -3.95 -2.93 9.03
C GLN A 21 -4.31 -1.45 9.15
N VAL A 22 -5.13 -1.07 10.12
CA VAL A 22 -5.37 0.35 10.44
C VAL A 22 -4.09 1.08 10.86
N LEU A 23 -3.07 0.36 11.35
CA LEU A 23 -1.79 0.93 11.80
C LEU A 23 -0.69 0.88 10.73
N THR A 24 -0.92 0.22 9.59
CA THR A 24 0.14 -0.04 8.59
C THR A 24 0.12 0.89 7.38
N GLY A 25 -0.90 1.71 7.18
CA GLY A 25 -1.03 2.57 6.00
C GLY A 25 -0.27 3.88 6.08
N LEU A 26 0.96 3.86 6.53
CA LEU A 26 1.86 5.00 6.66
C LEU A 26 1.93 5.90 5.42
N PRO A 27 1.97 5.36 4.18
CA PRO A 27 2.01 6.20 2.99
C PRO A 27 0.84 7.17 2.86
N ALA A 28 -0.35 6.76 3.29
CA ALA A 28 -1.55 7.61 3.20
C ALA A 28 -1.53 8.78 4.19
N ALA A 29 -0.78 8.66 5.29
CA ALA A 29 -0.63 9.68 6.31
C ALA A 29 0.66 10.52 6.16
N TRP A 30 1.52 10.23 5.16
CA TRP A 30 2.84 10.87 5.06
C TRP A 30 2.79 12.39 5.05
N GLY A 31 1.75 12.99 4.48
CA GLY A 31 1.59 14.45 4.45
C GLY A 31 1.63 15.11 5.84
N VAL A 32 1.17 14.44 6.90
CA VAL A 32 1.26 14.98 8.28
C VAL A 32 2.63 14.77 8.91
N PHE A 33 3.39 13.76 8.46
CA PHE A 33 4.75 13.51 8.94
C PHE A 33 5.80 14.40 8.28
N GLN A 34 5.60 14.79 7.02
CA GLN A 34 6.65 15.38 6.19
C GLN A 34 7.30 16.61 6.81
N LYS A 35 6.52 17.62 7.16
CA LYS A 35 7.06 18.87 7.74
C LYS A 35 7.77 18.62 9.09
N PRO A 36 7.17 17.94 10.09
CA PRO A 36 7.86 17.64 11.35
C PRO A 36 9.13 16.81 11.17
N VAL A 37 9.16 15.87 10.21
CA VAL A 37 10.36 15.06 9.90
C VAL A 37 11.47 15.93 9.32
N MET A 38 11.14 16.87 8.43
CA MET A 38 12.09 17.81 7.85
C MET A 38 12.72 18.69 8.94
N GLU A 39 11.90 19.24 9.83
CA GLU A 39 12.33 20.11 10.92
C GLU A 39 13.21 19.38 11.94
N GLU A 40 12.85 18.15 12.34
CA GLU A 40 13.55 17.39 13.37
C GLU A 40 14.88 16.80 12.89
N TYR A 41 14.90 16.23 11.67
CA TYR A 41 16.06 15.49 11.15
C TYR A 41 16.88 16.28 10.12
N GLY A 42 16.56 17.57 9.91
CA GLY A 42 17.29 18.41 8.98
C GLY A 42 17.19 17.96 7.51
N LEU A 43 16.09 17.32 7.13
CA LEU A 43 15.89 16.87 5.77
C LEU A 43 15.33 18.01 4.89
N SER A 44 15.85 18.10 3.67
CA SER A 44 15.23 18.96 2.66
C SER A 44 13.85 18.41 2.24
N GLU A 45 13.03 19.20 1.54
CA GLU A 45 11.76 18.75 0.96
C GLU A 45 11.97 17.54 0.02
N GLN A 46 13.05 17.57 -0.77
CA GLN A 46 13.44 16.43 -1.61
C GLN A 46 13.85 15.21 -0.79
N GLY A 47 14.62 15.42 0.30
CA GLY A 47 15.03 14.35 1.21
C GLY A 47 13.84 13.65 1.86
N ALA A 48 12.85 14.41 2.35
CA ALA A 48 11.62 13.85 2.89
C ALA A 48 10.78 13.12 1.83
N GLY A 49 10.78 13.61 0.59
CA GLY A 49 10.19 12.93 -0.55
C GLY A 49 10.86 11.60 -0.87
N TYR A 50 12.20 11.54 -0.79
CA TYR A 50 12.94 10.28 -0.96
C TYR A 50 12.74 9.31 0.20
N ALA A 51 12.59 9.80 1.45
CA ALA A 51 12.24 8.95 2.57
C ALA A 51 10.89 8.24 2.36
N PHE A 52 9.90 8.97 1.84
CA PHE A 52 8.61 8.40 1.44
C PHE A 52 8.74 7.40 0.28
N ALA A 53 9.46 7.76 -0.76
CA ALA A 53 9.68 6.89 -1.92
C ALA A 53 10.38 5.59 -1.53
N LEU A 54 11.37 5.66 -0.65
CA LEU A 54 12.12 4.51 -0.15
C LEU A 54 11.24 3.59 0.73
N LEU A 55 10.34 4.16 1.53
CA LEU A 55 9.36 3.39 2.31
C LEU A 55 8.48 2.53 1.38
N ILE A 56 7.98 3.12 0.28
CA ILE A 56 7.17 2.38 -0.71
C ILE A 56 8.02 1.36 -1.49
N ALA A 57 9.26 1.73 -1.83
CA ALA A 57 10.17 0.80 -2.51
C ALA A 57 10.48 -0.42 -1.64
N ALA A 58 10.78 -0.18 -0.36
CA ALA A 58 11.00 -1.24 0.62
C ALA A 58 9.75 -2.13 0.81
N PHE A 59 8.55 -1.55 0.74
CA PHE A 59 7.31 -2.32 0.75
C PHE A 59 7.24 -3.33 -0.40
N GLY A 60 7.50 -2.92 -1.65
CA GLY A 60 7.43 -3.85 -2.77
C GLY A 60 8.47 -4.98 -2.67
N VAL A 61 9.72 -4.67 -2.31
CA VAL A 61 10.76 -5.68 -2.04
C VAL A 61 10.34 -6.60 -0.89
N GLY A 62 9.82 -6.02 0.17
CA GLY A 62 9.33 -6.75 1.33
C GLY A 62 8.18 -7.71 1.01
N CYS A 63 7.31 -7.39 0.04
CA CYS A 63 6.24 -8.30 -0.41
C CYS A 63 6.82 -9.61 -0.98
N VAL A 64 7.92 -9.55 -1.72
CA VAL A 64 8.60 -10.76 -2.21
C VAL A 64 9.19 -11.55 -1.05
N LEU A 65 9.97 -10.91 -0.18
CA LEU A 65 10.62 -11.56 0.97
C LEU A 65 9.61 -12.12 1.96
N GLY A 66 8.57 -11.35 2.27
CA GLY A 66 7.47 -11.74 3.16
C GLY A 66 6.65 -12.89 2.59
N GLY A 67 6.40 -12.90 1.27
CA GLY A 67 5.75 -13.98 0.56
C GLY A 67 6.51 -15.30 0.69
N PHE A 68 7.82 -15.30 0.45
CA PHE A 68 8.68 -16.47 0.66
C PHE A 68 8.69 -16.94 2.11
N LEU A 69 8.75 -16.02 3.07
CA LEU A 69 8.74 -16.37 4.49
C LEU A 69 7.40 -16.99 4.90
N GLN A 70 6.30 -16.40 4.42
CA GLN A 70 4.95 -16.91 4.67
C GLN A 70 4.75 -18.32 4.10
N ASP A 71 5.20 -18.56 2.86
CA ASP A 71 5.04 -19.85 2.20
C ASP A 71 5.84 -20.94 2.92
N LYS A 72 7.03 -20.60 3.47
CA LYS A 72 7.90 -21.54 4.18
C LYS A 72 7.53 -21.74 5.66
N LYS A 73 7.20 -20.67 6.38
CA LYS A 73 7.05 -20.68 7.85
C LYS A 73 5.64 -20.28 8.35
N GLY A 74 4.74 -19.99 7.42
CA GLY A 74 3.35 -19.64 7.72
C GLY A 74 3.13 -18.14 8.04
N PRO A 75 1.84 -17.70 8.06
CA PRO A 75 1.47 -16.29 8.18
C PRO A 75 1.87 -15.67 9.52
N ARG A 76 1.81 -16.42 10.62
CA ARG A 76 2.20 -15.94 11.95
C ARG A 76 3.66 -15.53 12.01
N CYS A 77 4.56 -16.34 11.45
CA CYS A 77 5.99 -16.05 11.47
C CYS A 77 6.30 -14.78 10.65
N ALA A 78 5.72 -14.66 9.46
CA ALA A 78 5.87 -13.47 8.62
C ALA A 78 5.33 -12.22 9.33
N ALA A 79 4.15 -12.30 9.96
CA ALA A 79 3.56 -11.17 10.68
C ALA A 79 4.39 -10.75 11.91
N LEU A 80 5.00 -11.68 12.66
CA LEU A 80 5.88 -11.34 13.77
C LEU A 80 7.15 -10.62 13.31
N TRP A 81 7.77 -11.06 12.22
CA TRP A 81 8.89 -10.34 11.61
C TRP A 81 8.48 -8.97 11.11
N GLY A 82 7.29 -8.87 10.47
CA GLY A 82 6.73 -7.58 10.06
C GLY A 82 6.51 -6.63 11.24
N THR A 83 5.99 -7.15 12.36
CA THR A 83 5.83 -6.40 13.62
C THR A 83 7.16 -5.89 14.15
N ALA A 84 8.17 -6.76 14.21
CA ALA A 84 9.51 -6.38 14.71
C ALA A 84 10.15 -5.28 13.85
N LEU A 85 10.05 -5.38 12.52
CA LEU A 85 10.58 -4.39 11.59
C LEU A 85 9.82 -3.06 11.68
N LEU A 86 8.48 -3.09 11.69
CA LEU A 86 7.67 -1.87 11.75
C LEU A 86 7.86 -1.11 13.06
N CYS A 87 7.73 -1.81 14.19
CA CYS A 87 7.90 -1.19 15.51
C CYS A 87 9.35 -0.80 15.76
N GLY A 88 10.31 -1.62 15.30
CA GLY A 88 11.74 -1.29 15.33
C GLY A 88 12.02 0.00 14.55
N GLY A 89 11.39 0.20 13.40
CA GLY A 89 11.48 1.44 12.63
C GLY A 89 10.92 2.65 13.37
N PHE A 90 9.78 2.52 14.04
CA PHE A 90 9.22 3.61 14.85
C PHE A 90 10.14 3.98 16.01
N PHE A 91 10.60 2.99 16.78
CA PHE A 91 11.49 3.27 17.91
C PHE A 91 12.86 3.78 17.46
N ALA A 92 13.43 3.22 16.38
CA ALA A 92 14.69 3.70 15.84
C ALA A 92 14.59 5.17 15.39
N ALA A 93 13.50 5.56 14.74
CA ALA A 93 13.25 6.96 14.40
C ALA A 93 13.14 7.84 15.66
N ALA A 94 12.38 7.40 16.68
CA ALA A 94 12.21 8.16 17.91
C ALA A 94 13.54 8.47 18.64
N PHE A 95 14.50 7.54 18.57
CA PHE A 95 15.81 7.69 19.23
C PHE A 95 16.92 8.26 18.31
N LEU A 96 16.63 8.44 17.02
CA LEU A 96 17.61 8.95 16.07
C LEU A 96 18.00 10.40 16.39
N PRO A 97 19.30 10.76 16.44
CA PRO A 97 19.72 12.14 16.61
C PRO A 97 19.27 13.04 15.46
N GLY A 98 18.83 14.28 15.75
CA GLY A 98 18.33 15.22 14.75
C GLY A 98 19.34 15.60 13.65
N TRP A 99 20.64 15.52 13.93
CA TRP A 99 21.71 15.76 12.95
C TRP A 99 21.91 14.61 11.96
N ALA A 100 21.32 13.43 12.21
CA ALA A 100 21.53 12.22 11.42
C ALA A 100 20.42 12.02 10.35
N GLY A 101 20.11 13.06 9.56
CA GLY A 101 19.03 13.04 8.58
C GLY A 101 19.09 11.85 7.61
N TRP A 102 20.27 11.48 7.12
CA TRP A 102 20.46 10.27 6.30
C TRP A 102 20.17 8.97 7.06
N GLY A 103 20.40 8.96 8.38
CA GLY A 103 20.05 7.83 9.24
C GLY A 103 18.56 7.54 9.27
N PHE A 104 17.70 8.52 8.99
CA PHE A 104 16.25 8.35 8.95
C PHE A 104 15.79 7.34 7.88
N PHE A 105 16.49 7.29 6.74
CA PHE A 105 16.18 6.30 5.69
C PHE A 105 16.38 4.87 6.18
N LEU A 106 17.47 4.62 6.90
CA LEU A 106 17.81 3.30 7.44
C LEU A 106 17.01 2.98 8.71
N ALA A 107 16.80 3.97 9.56
CA ALA A 107 16.11 3.80 10.83
C ALA A 107 14.60 3.62 10.66
N PHE A 108 13.99 4.34 9.72
CA PHE A 108 12.54 4.37 9.55
C PHE A 108 12.07 3.83 8.20
N SER A 109 12.51 4.45 7.09
CA SER A 109 11.89 4.19 5.77
C SER A 109 12.00 2.72 5.35
N ILE A 110 13.18 2.14 5.46
CA ILE A 110 13.40 0.72 5.10
C ILE A 110 12.68 -0.22 6.06
N PRO A 111 12.88 -0.16 7.40
CA PRO A 111 12.22 -1.09 8.31
C PRO A 111 10.69 -0.96 8.30
N ALA A 112 10.15 0.25 8.25
CA ALA A 112 8.71 0.46 8.20
C ALA A 112 8.10 -0.08 6.88
N GLY A 113 8.76 0.15 5.74
CA GLY A 113 8.35 -0.38 4.45
C GLY A 113 8.37 -1.91 4.41
N LEU A 114 9.47 -2.54 4.83
CA LEU A 114 9.59 -4.00 4.95
C LEU A 114 8.57 -4.56 5.95
N GLY A 115 8.41 -3.91 7.11
CA GLY A 115 7.49 -4.35 8.16
C GLY A 115 6.05 -4.41 7.69
N THR A 116 5.58 -3.35 7.03
CA THR A 116 4.23 -3.31 6.45
C THR A 116 4.05 -4.35 5.34
N ALA A 117 5.09 -4.60 4.55
CA ALA A 117 5.09 -5.60 3.49
C ALA A 117 5.03 -7.05 3.99
N PHE A 118 5.63 -7.34 5.14
CA PHE A 118 5.51 -8.65 5.76
C PHE A 118 4.12 -8.85 6.40
N LEU A 119 3.52 -7.79 6.92
CA LEU A 119 2.19 -7.83 7.55
C LEU A 119 1.07 -7.94 6.51
N TYR A 120 1.05 -7.07 5.49
CA TYR A 120 -0.10 -6.93 4.60
C TYR A 120 -0.44 -8.20 3.81
N PRO A 121 0.45 -8.79 2.99
CA PRO A 121 0.13 -9.99 2.23
C PRO A 121 -0.17 -11.19 3.11
N SER A 122 0.53 -11.32 4.26
CA SER A 122 0.36 -12.42 5.19
C SER A 122 -1.02 -12.43 5.83
N ILE A 123 -1.49 -11.27 6.27
CA ILE A 123 -2.84 -11.09 6.83
C ILE A 123 -3.89 -11.31 5.77
N GLN A 124 -3.72 -10.74 4.58
CA GLN A 124 -4.62 -10.84 3.45
C GLN A 124 -4.83 -12.31 3.03
N SER A 125 -3.73 -13.04 2.80
CA SER A 125 -3.76 -14.45 2.42
C SER A 125 -4.37 -15.32 3.51
N CYS A 126 -4.02 -15.10 4.76
CA CYS A 126 -4.59 -15.81 5.90
C CYS A 126 -6.13 -15.61 5.96
N ALA A 127 -6.59 -14.37 5.87
CA ALA A 127 -8.02 -14.05 5.89
C ALA A 127 -8.77 -14.70 4.71
N GLN A 128 -8.21 -14.67 3.50
CA GLN A 128 -8.80 -15.31 2.33
C GLN A 128 -8.92 -16.83 2.47
N LYS A 129 -7.93 -17.50 3.10
CA LYS A 129 -7.98 -18.94 3.37
C LYS A 129 -9.11 -19.30 4.34
N TRP A 130 -9.35 -18.47 5.37
CA TRP A 130 -10.45 -18.67 6.33
C TRP A 130 -11.82 -18.37 5.73
N TYR A 131 -11.91 -17.45 4.78
CA TYR A 131 -13.13 -17.05 4.07
C TYR A 131 -13.16 -17.54 2.63
N ALA A 132 -12.79 -18.82 2.38
CA ALA A 132 -12.68 -19.38 1.04
C ALA A 132 -13.96 -19.21 0.18
N GLY A 133 -15.15 -19.28 0.80
CA GLY A 133 -16.43 -19.03 0.14
C GLY A 133 -16.84 -17.54 0.02
N ARG A 134 -16.12 -16.62 0.65
CA ARG A 134 -16.41 -15.16 0.67
C ARG A 134 -15.10 -14.36 0.64
N LYS A 135 -14.22 -14.69 -0.29
CA LYS A 135 -12.88 -14.06 -0.41
C LYS A 135 -12.97 -12.53 -0.58
N GLY A 136 -13.97 -12.05 -1.32
CA GLY A 136 -14.20 -10.62 -1.51
C GLY A 136 -14.50 -9.88 -0.21
N LEU A 137 -15.25 -10.47 0.72
CA LEU A 137 -15.50 -9.91 2.04
C LEU A 137 -14.19 -9.77 2.85
N ALA A 138 -13.39 -10.85 2.89
CA ALA A 138 -12.11 -10.82 3.60
C ALA A 138 -11.15 -9.79 3.03
N THR A 139 -11.01 -9.77 1.70
CA THR A 139 -10.18 -8.78 1.00
C THR A 139 -10.67 -7.35 1.23
N GLY A 140 -12.00 -7.13 1.18
CA GLY A 140 -12.60 -5.84 1.37
C GLY A 140 -12.39 -5.29 2.79
N VAL A 141 -12.60 -6.11 3.82
CA VAL A 141 -12.42 -5.67 5.23
C VAL A 141 -10.95 -5.35 5.51
N ILE A 142 -10.03 -6.23 5.14
CA ILE A 142 -8.59 -5.99 5.34
C ILE A 142 -8.10 -4.79 4.51
N GLY A 143 -8.48 -4.72 3.24
CA GLY A 143 -8.14 -3.60 2.36
C GLY A 143 -8.75 -2.29 2.81
N GLY A 144 -10.02 -2.31 3.26
CA GLY A 144 -10.69 -1.15 3.83
C GLY A 144 -10.01 -0.61 5.08
N ALA A 145 -9.55 -1.49 5.97
CA ALA A 145 -8.77 -1.12 7.16
C ALA A 145 -7.47 -0.39 6.79
N VAL A 146 -6.73 -0.90 5.79
CA VAL A 146 -5.56 -0.18 5.23
C VAL A 146 -5.96 1.16 4.63
N GLY A 147 -7.07 1.21 3.91
CA GLY A 147 -7.56 2.45 3.31
C GLY A 147 -7.85 3.53 4.36
N LEU A 148 -8.49 3.16 5.48
CA LEU A 148 -8.81 4.08 6.57
C LEU A 148 -7.61 4.47 7.44
N SER A 149 -6.49 3.75 7.34
CA SER A 149 -5.33 3.97 8.19
C SER A 149 -4.75 5.39 8.05
N GLY A 150 -4.79 5.97 6.85
CA GLY A 150 -4.33 7.34 6.63
C GLY A 150 -5.09 8.36 7.47
N ALA A 151 -6.42 8.24 7.57
CA ALA A 151 -7.23 9.09 8.43
C ALA A 151 -6.89 8.88 9.91
N PHE A 152 -6.86 7.61 10.35
CA PHE A 152 -6.53 7.28 11.74
C PHE A 152 -5.15 7.81 12.15
N LEU A 153 -4.11 7.49 11.37
CA LEU A 153 -2.74 7.89 11.65
C LEU A 153 -2.56 9.42 11.60
N THR A 154 -3.24 10.12 10.68
CA THR A 154 -3.20 11.58 10.61
C THR A 154 -3.74 12.21 11.89
N LEU A 155 -4.90 11.75 12.37
CA LEU A 155 -5.51 12.25 13.60
C LEU A 155 -4.65 11.92 14.82
N PHE A 156 -4.14 10.68 14.88
CA PHE A 156 -3.27 10.23 15.96
C PHE A 156 -1.97 11.05 16.04
N VAL A 157 -1.28 11.22 14.91
CA VAL A 157 -0.02 11.96 14.85
C VAL A 157 -0.24 13.42 15.21
N ARG A 158 -1.30 14.08 14.73
CA ARG A 158 -1.64 15.45 15.14
C ARG A 158 -1.88 15.56 16.63
N ALA A 159 -2.61 14.63 17.23
CA ALA A 159 -2.83 14.60 18.67
C ALA A 159 -1.52 14.42 19.43
N ALA A 160 -0.65 13.51 18.98
CA ALA A 160 0.66 13.28 19.57
C ALA A 160 1.57 14.51 19.46
N LEU A 161 1.65 15.15 18.29
CA LEU A 161 2.42 16.39 18.10
C LEU A 161 1.97 17.50 19.03
N ARG A 162 0.66 17.65 19.27
CA ARG A 162 0.12 18.62 20.23
C ARG A 162 0.46 18.24 21.67
N GLY A 163 0.37 16.95 22.01
CA GLY A 163 0.60 16.46 23.37
C GLY A 163 2.07 16.50 23.80
N PHE A 164 3.00 16.16 22.92
CA PHE A 164 4.45 16.20 23.21
C PHE A 164 5.07 17.59 23.05
N GLY A 165 4.37 18.53 22.42
CA GLY A 165 4.81 19.91 22.22
C GLY A 165 6.02 20.05 21.29
N PRO A 166 6.58 21.29 21.15
CA PRO A 166 7.57 21.57 20.10
C PRO A 166 8.94 20.92 20.33
N VAL A 167 9.28 20.53 21.58
CA VAL A 167 10.61 19.98 21.91
C VAL A 167 10.73 18.48 21.58
N GLN A 168 9.66 17.72 21.74
CA GLN A 168 9.68 16.26 21.50
C GLN A 168 8.79 15.83 20.34
N GLY A 169 8.03 16.73 19.77
CA GLY A 169 7.08 16.63 18.67
C GLY A 169 7.05 15.30 17.94
N ILE A 170 7.78 15.21 16.83
CA ILE A 170 7.74 14.03 15.97
C ILE A 170 8.39 12.78 16.58
N ARG A 171 9.42 12.93 17.40
CA ARG A 171 10.04 11.80 18.12
C ARG A 171 9.04 11.16 19.09
N GLY A 172 8.32 11.99 19.86
CA GLY A 172 7.25 11.53 20.74
C GLY A 172 6.13 10.84 19.98
N ALA A 173 5.77 11.37 18.79
CA ALA A 173 4.77 10.74 17.92
C ALA A 173 5.25 9.36 17.40
N PHE A 174 6.51 9.21 16.99
CA PHE A 174 7.07 7.92 16.62
C PHE A 174 7.12 6.94 17.78
N TRP A 175 7.54 7.41 18.97
CA TRP A 175 7.51 6.57 20.18
C TRP A 175 6.10 6.10 20.52
N ALA A 176 5.11 7.00 20.49
CA ALA A 176 3.70 6.67 20.75
C ALA A 176 3.13 5.70 19.71
N LEU A 177 3.48 5.87 18.42
CA LEU A 177 3.10 4.92 17.36
C LEU A 177 3.71 3.54 17.59
N GLY A 178 5.00 3.47 17.96
CA GLY A 178 5.65 2.21 18.30
C GLY A 178 4.97 1.52 19.48
N ALA A 179 4.69 2.29 20.56
CA ALA A 179 4.03 1.79 21.76
C ALA A 179 2.59 1.32 21.53
N LEU A 180 1.85 1.97 20.62
CA LEU A 180 0.50 1.54 20.21
C LEU A 180 0.55 0.33 19.28
N THR A 181 1.45 0.36 18.28
CA THR A 181 1.50 -0.66 17.22
C THR A 181 2.02 -1.99 17.74
N LEU A 182 2.99 -1.98 18.63
CA LEU A 182 3.62 -3.19 19.15
C LEU A 182 2.62 -4.17 19.80
N PRO A 183 1.81 -3.79 20.80
CA PRO A 183 0.88 -4.72 21.43
C PRO A 183 -0.22 -5.17 20.47
N VAL A 184 -0.73 -4.28 19.61
CA VAL A 184 -1.78 -4.62 18.63
C VAL A 184 -1.25 -5.63 17.61
N CYS A 185 -0.07 -5.39 17.05
CA CYS A 185 0.54 -6.29 16.06
C CYS A 185 0.98 -7.61 16.69
N LEU A 186 1.53 -7.63 17.92
CA LEU A 186 1.88 -8.87 18.61
C LEU A 186 0.64 -9.73 18.91
N ALA A 187 -0.40 -9.12 19.49
CA ALA A 187 -1.64 -9.81 19.81
C ALA A 187 -2.32 -10.33 18.52
N GLY A 188 -2.42 -9.49 17.49
CA GLY A 188 -3.00 -9.87 16.22
C GLY A 188 -2.20 -10.95 15.50
N SER A 189 -0.86 -10.86 15.48
CA SER A 189 0.01 -11.88 14.89
C SER A 189 -0.07 -13.22 15.61
N ALA A 190 -0.29 -13.22 16.93
CA ALA A 190 -0.47 -14.44 17.71
C ALA A 190 -1.76 -15.21 17.35
N VAL A 191 -2.78 -14.49 16.91
CA VAL A 191 -4.08 -15.06 16.46
C VAL A 191 -3.98 -15.63 15.06
N LEU A 192 -3.11 -15.09 14.18
CA LEU A 192 -2.98 -15.54 12.79
C LEU A 192 -2.55 -17.00 12.71
N SER A 193 -3.33 -17.80 12.00
CA SER A 193 -3.05 -19.21 11.72
C SER A 193 -3.75 -19.63 10.43
N ASP A 194 -3.14 -20.53 9.68
CA ASP A 194 -3.85 -21.14 8.55
C ASP A 194 -5.01 -22.02 9.07
N PRO A 195 -6.12 -22.09 8.34
CA PRO A 195 -7.21 -22.99 8.71
C PRO A 195 -6.74 -24.45 8.70
N PRO A 196 -7.33 -25.33 9.55
CA PRO A 196 -7.03 -26.76 9.50
C PRO A 196 -7.27 -27.27 8.08
N GLN A 197 -6.29 -27.98 7.51
CA GLN A 197 -6.31 -28.43 6.12
C GLN A 197 -7.53 -29.35 5.88
N LYS A 198 -8.63 -28.80 5.37
CA LYS A 198 -9.49 -29.57 4.47
C LYS A 198 -8.75 -29.61 3.15
N LYS A 199 -8.50 -30.84 2.63
CA LYS A 199 -7.87 -31.08 1.32
C LYS A 199 -8.36 -30.01 0.34
N GLN A 200 -7.46 -29.15 -0.12
CA GLN A 200 -7.76 -28.20 -1.16
C GLN A 200 -8.26 -29.01 -2.35
N GLN A 201 -9.54 -28.82 -2.70
CA GLN A 201 -10.03 -29.37 -3.96
C GLN A 201 -9.21 -28.71 -5.06
N PRO A 202 -8.69 -29.47 -6.03
CA PRO A 202 -8.00 -28.90 -7.17
C PRO A 202 -8.91 -27.85 -7.79
N SER A 203 -8.44 -26.64 -7.86
CA SER A 203 -9.11 -25.54 -8.57
C SER A 203 -9.32 -25.99 -10.00
N GLY A 204 -10.51 -25.75 -10.54
CA GLY A 204 -11.02 -26.32 -11.79
C GLY A 204 -10.01 -26.34 -12.93
N LYS A 205 -10.18 -27.29 -13.81
CA LYS A 205 -9.32 -27.84 -14.88
C LYS A 205 -8.58 -26.87 -15.85
N ASN A 206 -8.58 -25.55 -15.66
CA ASN A 206 -8.07 -24.59 -16.66
C ASN A 206 -7.14 -23.48 -16.12
N THR A 207 -6.61 -23.56 -14.91
CA THR A 207 -5.66 -22.57 -14.44
C THR A 207 -4.22 -22.96 -14.80
N LEU A 208 -3.50 -22.03 -15.40
CA LEU A 208 -2.05 -22.14 -15.61
C LEU A 208 -1.38 -21.94 -14.24
N ASP A 209 -0.73 -22.99 -13.74
CA ASP A 209 0.03 -22.90 -12.48
C ASP A 209 1.50 -22.57 -12.81
N LEU A 210 1.78 -21.25 -12.97
CA LEU A 210 3.12 -20.78 -13.30
C LEU A 210 3.95 -20.56 -12.03
N SER A 211 5.14 -21.16 -12.02
CA SER A 211 6.16 -20.80 -11.04
C SER A 211 6.64 -19.36 -11.24
N PRO A 212 7.22 -18.70 -10.23
CA PRO A 212 7.72 -17.32 -10.37
C PRO A 212 8.67 -17.14 -11.54
N GLY A 213 9.58 -18.10 -11.77
CA GLY A 213 10.52 -18.06 -12.89
C GLY A 213 9.85 -18.18 -14.27
N GLN A 214 8.78 -18.95 -14.37
CA GLN A 214 7.97 -19.04 -15.60
C GLN A 214 7.15 -17.75 -15.80
N MET A 215 6.54 -17.23 -14.75
CA MET A 215 5.78 -15.97 -14.79
C MET A 215 6.64 -14.81 -15.31
N LEU A 216 7.86 -14.63 -14.79
CA LEU A 216 8.79 -13.57 -15.17
C LEU A 216 9.16 -13.58 -16.67
N ARG A 217 9.01 -14.73 -17.33
CA ARG A 217 9.25 -14.87 -18.78
C ARG A 217 8.05 -14.52 -19.64
N THR A 218 6.88 -14.26 -19.04
CA THR A 218 5.65 -13.92 -19.77
C THR A 218 5.54 -12.42 -20.03
N LYS A 219 4.98 -12.06 -21.21
CA LYS A 219 4.65 -10.66 -21.52
C LYS A 219 3.60 -10.10 -20.54
N GLN A 220 2.71 -10.94 -20.05
CA GLN A 220 1.65 -10.60 -19.12
C GLN A 220 2.20 -10.08 -17.79
N TYR A 221 3.28 -10.70 -17.29
CA TYR A 221 3.96 -10.19 -16.09
C TYR A 221 4.44 -8.75 -16.28
N TRP A 222 5.16 -8.48 -17.37
CA TRP A 222 5.73 -7.15 -17.63
C TRP A 222 4.65 -6.09 -17.87
N LEU A 223 3.54 -6.46 -18.51
CA LEU A 223 2.39 -5.56 -18.68
C LEU A 223 1.73 -5.26 -17.34
N CYS A 224 1.50 -6.26 -16.48
CA CYS A 224 0.92 -6.06 -15.16
C CYS A 224 1.87 -5.27 -14.23
N ALA A 225 3.15 -5.61 -14.17
CA ALA A 225 4.14 -4.89 -13.38
C ALA A 225 4.31 -3.44 -13.86
N GLY A 226 4.28 -3.23 -15.18
CA GLY A 226 4.25 -1.90 -15.79
C GLY A 226 2.99 -1.12 -15.40
N ALA A 227 1.82 -1.73 -15.45
CA ALA A 227 0.57 -1.09 -15.03
C ALA A 227 0.62 -0.68 -13.55
N VAL A 228 1.16 -1.55 -12.67
CA VAL A 228 1.37 -1.22 -11.26
C VAL A 228 2.33 -0.04 -11.10
N CYS A 229 3.45 -0.05 -11.82
CA CYS A 229 4.41 1.07 -11.84
C CYS A 229 3.72 2.37 -12.27
N PHE A 230 3.00 2.35 -13.37
CA PHE A 230 2.33 3.52 -13.95
C PHE A 230 1.10 3.99 -13.17
N SER A 231 0.56 3.20 -12.25
CA SER A 231 -0.51 3.66 -11.34
C SER A 231 0.01 4.58 -10.24
N THR A 232 1.32 4.56 -9.93
CA THR A 232 1.90 5.22 -8.76
C THR A 232 1.93 6.76 -8.84
N PRO A 233 2.23 7.41 -9.98
CA PRO A 233 2.45 8.85 -10.00
C PRO A 233 1.21 9.66 -9.66
N ALA A 234 0.00 9.17 -9.98
CA ALA A 234 -1.25 9.85 -9.71
C ALA A 234 -1.48 10.16 -8.21
N VAL A 235 -0.91 9.37 -7.32
CA VAL A 235 -1.03 9.56 -5.86
C VAL A 235 0.33 9.82 -5.21
N LEU A 236 1.36 9.02 -5.51
CA LEU A 236 2.62 9.08 -4.77
C LEU A 236 3.41 10.38 -5.00
N LEU A 237 3.23 11.06 -6.13
CA LEU A 237 3.84 12.38 -6.36
C LEU A 237 3.18 13.50 -5.55
N PHE A 238 1.92 13.33 -5.15
CA PHE A 238 1.15 14.35 -4.45
C PHE A 238 0.98 14.06 -2.96
N SER A 239 0.93 12.79 -2.55
CA SER A 239 0.72 12.40 -1.15
C SER A 239 1.67 13.11 -0.16
N PRO A 240 2.98 13.25 -0.42
CA PRO A 240 3.87 13.98 0.47
C PRO A 240 3.55 15.46 0.61
N ILE A 241 3.06 16.10 -0.45
CA ILE A 241 2.88 17.56 -0.53
C ILE A 241 1.43 18.00 -0.50
N ILE A 242 0.48 17.07 -0.31
CA ILE A 242 -0.96 17.38 -0.49
C ILE A 242 -1.46 18.46 0.45
N LEU A 243 -0.95 18.55 1.67
CA LEU A 243 -1.31 19.62 2.60
C LEU A 243 -0.82 20.97 2.10
N LYS A 244 0.46 21.07 1.69
CA LYS A 244 1.07 22.27 1.13
C LYS A 244 0.32 22.71 -0.13
N LEU A 245 0.09 21.77 -1.05
CA LEU A 245 -0.63 22.03 -2.30
C LEU A 245 -2.06 22.52 -2.06
N GLY A 246 -2.76 21.95 -1.07
CA GLY A 246 -4.11 22.39 -0.69
C GLY A 246 -4.11 23.84 -0.20
N MET A 247 -3.16 24.22 0.64
CA MET A 247 -3.01 25.60 1.15
C MET A 247 -2.63 26.58 0.03
N GLU A 248 -1.70 26.20 -0.84
CA GLU A 248 -1.32 27.01 -2.01
C GLU A 248 -2.51 27.25 -2.98
N ARG A 249 -3.52 26.35 -2.95
CA ARG A 249 -4.72 26.42 -3.78
C ARG A 249 -5.96 26.94 -3.05
N GLY A 250 -5.76 27.69 -1.96
CA GLY A 250 -6.82 28.46 -1.29
C GLY A 250 -7.55 27.73 -0.17
N LEU A 251 -7.03 26.61 0.35
CA LEU A 251 -7.53 25.97 1.55
C LEU A 251 -6.78 26.46 2.78
N ASP A 252 -7.47 26.64 3.91
CA ASP A 252 -6.81 26.74 5.20
C ASP A 252 -6.23 25.39 5.64
N GLU A 253 -5.35 25.39 6.65
CA GLU A 253 -4.68 24.17 7.11
C GLU A 253 -5.67 23.06 7.51
N THR A 254 -6.77 23.44 8.17
CA THR A 254 -7.80 22.46 8.59
C THR A 254 -8.53 21.87 7.40
N ALA A 255 -8.89 22.68 6.40
CA ALA A 255 -9.50 22.21 5.17
C ALA A 255 -8.55 21.35 4.34
N ALA A 256 -7.26 21.71 4.26
CA ALA A 256 -6.26 20.91 3.54
C ALA A 256 -6.09 19.49 4.13
N LEU A 257 -6.24 19.32 5.45
CA LEU A 257 -6.22 18.00 6.09
C LEU A 257 -7.32 17.06 5.59
N TRP A 258 -8.46 17.61 5.19
CA TRP A 258 -9.53 16.80 4.61
C TRP A 258 -9.11 16.09 3.33
N SER A 259 -8.08 16.58 2.63
CA SER A 259 -7.50 15.85 1.49
C SER A 259 -6.98 14.46 1.92
N ILE A 260 -6.32 14.36 3.07
CA ILE A 260 -5.83 13.07 3.59
C ILE A 260 -6.99 12.22 4.12
N VAL A 261 -7.91 12.83 4.88
CA VAL A 261 -9.04 12.10 5.49
C VAL A 261 -9.96 11.55 4.42
N LEU A 262 -10.45 12.38 3.49
CA LEU A 262 -11.32 11.94 2.40
C LEU A 262 -10.56 11.09 1.37
N GLY A 263 -9.28 11.35 1.15
CA GLY A 263 -8.40 10.46 0.40
C GLY A 263 -8.35 9.04 1.00
N SER A 264 -8.28 8.94 2.33
CA SER A 264 -8.31 7.65 3.04
C SER A 264 -9.68 6.95 2.93
N VAL A 265 -10.77 7.70 2.98
CA VAL A 265 -12.13 7.18 2.72
C VAL A 265 -12.24 6.68 1.28
N GLY A 266 -11.75 7.45 0.30
CA GLY A 266 -11.67 7.04 -1.10
C GLY A 266 -10.85 5.76 -1.28
N SER A 267 -9.69 5.69 -0.64
CA SER A 267 -8.85 4.49 -0.63
C SER A 267 -9.57 3.26 -0.06
N ALA A 268 -10.28 3.41 1.06
CA ALA A 268 -11.05 2.33 1.66
C ALA A 268 -12.20 1.87 0.74
N ALA A 269 -12.95 2.82 0.19
CA ALA A 269 -14.04 2.53 -0.74
C ALA A 269 -13.55 1.81 -1.98
N GLY A 270 -12.43 2.28 -2.60
CA GLY A 270 -11.83 1.62 -3.75
C GLY A 270 -11.42 0.17 -3.48
N ARG A 271 -10.76 -0.07 -2.33
CA ARG A 271 -10.33 -1.42 -1.91
C ARG A 271 -11.48 -2.35 -1.56
N MET A 272 -12.62 -1.82 -1.10
CA MET A 272 -13.79 -2.63 -0.77
C MET A 272 -14.66 -2.91 -2.00
N LEU A 273 -14.96 -1.88 -2.79
CA LEU A 273 -15.98 -1.96 -3.84
C LEU A 273 -15.45 -2.56 -5.14
N MET A 274 -14.23 -2.18 -5.55
CA MET A 274 -13.76 -2.50 -6.90
C MET A 274 -13.36 -3.97 -7.10
N PRO A 275 -12.79 -4.70 -6.12
CA PRO A 275 -12.63 -6.16 -6.25
C PRO A 275 -13.96 -6.89 -6.44
N MET A 276 -15.02 -6.48 -5.71
CA MET A 276 -16.37 -7.07 -5.86
C MET A 276 -16.95 -6.76 -7.24
N LEU A 277 -16.86 -5.50 -7.67
CA LEU A 277 -17.34 -5.10 -9.00
C LEU A 277 -16.57 -5.83 -10.11
N SER A 278 -15.27 -6.02 -9.94
CA SER A 278 -14.42 -6.72 -10.91
C SER A 278 -14.75 -8.20 -11.07
N ASP A 279 -15.41 -8.82 -10.07
CA ASP A 279 -15.94 -10.19 -10.19
C ASP A 279 -17.09 -10.27 -11.20
N HIS A 280 -17.85 -9.19 -11.38
CA HIS A 280 -19.00 -9.14 -12.29
C HIS A 280 -18.66 -8.64 -13.70
N ILE A 281 -17.88 -7.56 -13.81
CA ILE A 281 -17.56 -6.92 -15.11
C ILE A 281 -16.21 -7.37 -15.68
N GLY A 282 -15.44 -8.16 -14.92
CA GLY A 282 -14.13 -8.65 -15.30
C GLY A 282 -12.97 -7.73 -14.88
N ARG A 283 -11.84 -8.34 -14.47
CA ARG A 283 -10.66 -7.62 -13.93
C ARG A 283 -10.12 -6.58 -14.90
N ARG A 284 -9.93 -6.98 -16.17
CA ARG A 284 -9.39 -6.11 -17.22
C ARG A 284 -10.26 -4.90 -17.48
N ALA A 285 -11.58 -5.07 -17.56
CA ALA A 285 -12.52 -3.96 -17.79
C ALA A 285 -12.52 -2.99 -16.61
N THR A 286 -12.46 -3.51 -15.38
CA THR A 286 -12.35 -2.71 -14.16
C THR A 286 -11.07 -1.87 -14.16
N ASP A 287 -9.92 -2.48 -14.44
CA ASP A 287 -8.63 -1.77 -14.43
C ASP A 287 -8.56 -0.71 -15.54
N LEU A 288 -9.11 -0.99 -16.73
CA LEU A 288 -9.23 0.01 -17.81
C LEU A 288 -10.08 1.21 -17.37
N GLY A 289 -11.24 0.95 -16.75
CA GLY A 289 -12.10 2.02 -16.21
C GLY A 289 -11.41 2.86 -15.14
N LEU A 290 -10.65 2.21 -14.25
CA LEU A 290 -9.90 2.89 -13.19
C LEU A 290 -8.76 3.75 -13.75
N PHE A 291 -8.02 3.27 -14.75
CA PHE A 291 -6.98 4.09 -15.40
C PHE A 291 -7.57 5.25 -16.19
N ALA A 292 -8.69 5.06 -16.89
CA ALA A 292 -9.40 6.14 -17.59
C ALA A 292 -9.89 7.19 -16.60
N ALA A 293 -10.49 6.77 -15.48
CA ALA A 293 -10.91 7.68 -14.41
C ALA A 293 -9.72 8.40 -13.76
N SER A 294 -8.60 7.69 -13.53
CA SER A 294 -7.36 8.28 -13.00
C SER A 294 -6.79 9.34 -13.93
N LEU A 295 -6.83 9.11 -15.26
CA LEU A 295 -6.39 10.09 -16.25
C LEU A 295 -7.27 11.36 -16.22
N ALA A 296 -8.59 11.20 -16.24
CA ALA A 296 -9.54 12.31 -16.19
C ALA A 296 -9.42 13.11 -14.88
N LEU A 297 -9.31 12.40 -13.74
CA LEU A 297 -9.12 13.04 -12.43
C LEU A 297 -7.77 13.73 -12.32
N SER A 298 -6.68 13.19 -12.91
CA SER A 298 -5.37 13.83 -12.92
C SER A 298 -5.41 15.15 -13.72
N ALA A 299 -6.13 15.17 -14.82
CA ALA A 299 -6.35 16.39 -15.60
C ALA A 299 -7.20 17.42 -14.83
N ALA A 300 -8.29 16.98 -14.20
CA ALA A 300 -9.12 17.83 -13.35
C ALA A 300 -8.34 18.37 -12.14
N PHE A 301 -7.51 17.53 -11.51
CA PHE A 301 -6.69 17.89 -10.36
C PHE A 301 -5.64 18.96 -10.69
N TRP A 302 -5.16 19.01 -11.91
CA TRP A 302 -4.23 20.06 -12.35
C TRP A 302 -4.87 21.45 -12.23
N ALA A 303 -6.13 21.61 -12.66
CA ALA A 303 -6.85 22.88 -12.60
C ALA A 303 -7.63 23.10 -11.29
N ALA A 304 -7.65 22.13 -10.37
CA ALA A 304 -8.46 22.16 -9.16
C ALA A 304 -8.01 23.26 -8.20
N GLN A 305 -8.97 24.00 -7.63
CA GLN A 305 -8.79 25.02 -6.61
C GLN A 305 -9.73 24.76 -5.43
N GLY A 306 -9.37 25.22 -4.23
CA GLY A 306 -10.18 25.08 -3.03
C GLY A 306 -10.59 23.62 -2.77
N TRP A 307 -11.84 23.38 -2.45
CA TRP A 307 -12.37 22.06 -2.15
C TRP A 307 -12.31 21.06 -3.30
N TRP A 308 -12.18 21.50 -4.54
CA TRP A 308 -11.99 20.60 -5.68
C TRP A 308 -10.65 19.83 -5.59
N VAL A 309 -9.64 20.39 -4.94
CA VAL A 309 -8.38 19.69 -4.63
C VAL A 309 -8.67 18.44 -3.81
N VAL A 310 -9.49 18.57 -2.76
CA VAL A 310 -9.88 17.46 -1.88
C VAL A 310 -10.65 16.39 -2.62
N VAL A 311 -11.64 16.79 -3.42
CA VAL A 311 -12.50 15.86 -4.18
C VAL A 311 -11.69 15.09 -5.23
N CYS A 312 -10.90 15.80 -6.03
CA CYS A 312 -10.07 15.15 -7.06
C CYS A 312 -9.03 14.21 -6.44
N TYR A 313 -8.36 14.62 -5.34
CA TYR A 313 -7.39 13.79 -4.66
C TYR A 313 -8.03 12.54 -4.04
N ALA A 314 -9.22 12.66 -3.44
CA ALA A 314 -9.99 11.51 -2.96
C ALA A 314 -10.35 10.52 -4.09
N GLY A 315 -10.72 11.04 -5.26
CA GLY A 315 -10.95 10.22 -6.45
C GLY A 315 -9.68 9.53 -6.96
N LEU A 316 -8.54 10.22 -6.98
CA LEU A 316 -7.25 9.64 -7.37
C LEU A 316 -6.81 8.53 -6.41
N THR A 317 -6.97 8.75 -5.09
CA THR A 317 -6.66 7.71 -4.08
C THR A 317 -7.62 6.53 -4.16
N PHE A 318 -8.90 6.75 -4.51
CA PHE A 318 -9.85 5.69 -4.83
C PHE A 318 -9.34 4.82 -5.99
N CYS A 319 -9.01 5.43 -7.14
CA CYS A 319 -8.54 4.71 -8.33
C CYS A 319 -7.25 3.93 -8.06
N TYR A 320 -6.25 4.56 -7.45
CA TYR A 320 -4.97 3.94 -7.10
C TYR A 320 -5.14 2.72 -6.17
N SER A 321 -5.94 2.90 -5.13
CA SER A 321 -6.17 1.85 -4.14
C SER A 321 -7.02 0.70 -4.67
N ALA A 322 -7.95 1.00 -5.57
CA ALA A 322 -8.76 0.02 -6.28
C ALA A 322 -7.90 -0.87 -7.20
N LEU A 323 -7.02 -0.26 -8.01
CA LEU A 323 -6.06 -0.99 -8.85
C LEU A 323 -5.19 -1.94 -8.00
N ALA A 324 -4.65 -1.45 -6.88
CA ALA A 324 -3.85 -2.28 -5.97
C ALA A 324 -4.66 -3.44 -5.34
N ALA A 325 -5.96 -3.27 -5.13
CA ALA A 325 -6.82 -4.29 -4.54
C ALA A 325 -7.32 -5.33 -5.55
N VAL A 326 -7.46 -4.98 -6.83
CA VAL A 326 -7.82 -5.91 -7.91
C VAL A 326 -6.62 -6.77 -8.33
N LEU A 327 -5.40 -6.25 -8.21
CA LEU A 327 -4.16 -6.89 -8.65
C LEU A 327 -3.94 -8.33 -8.14
N PRO A 328 -4.17 -8.67 -6.84
CA PRO A 328 -3.99 -10.05 -6.37
C PRO A 328 -4.90 -11.05 -7.10
N ALA A 329 -6.15 -10.64 -7.38
CA ALA A 329 -7.09 -11.47 -8.10
C ALA A 329 -6.69 -11.60 -9.57
N LEU A 330 -6.30 -10.50 -10.23
CA LEU A 330 -5.77 -10.52 -11.59
C LEU A 330 -4.53 -11.42 -11.70
N SER A 331 -3.63 -11.37 -10.71
CA SER A 331 -2.44 -12.23 -10.64
C SER A 331 -2.81 -13.71 -10.59
N THR A 332 -3.76 -14.08 -9.74
CA THR A 332 -4.20 -15.49 -9.63
C THR A 332 -4.95 -15.96 -10.85
N ASP A 333 -5.71 -15.10 -11.50
CA ASP A 333 -6.43 -15.42 -12.75
C ASP A 333 -5.46 -15.66 -13.92
N LEU A 334 -4.32 -14.95 -13.96
CA LEU A 334 -3.32 -15.06 -15.03
C LEU A 334 -2.28 -16.16 -14.78
N PHE A 335 -1.83 -16.34 -13.53
CA PHE A 335 -0.64 -17.13 -13.21
C PHE A 335 -0.91 -18.33 -12.30
N GLY A 336 -2.13 -18.47 -11.77
CA GLY A 336 -2.54 -19.59 -10.91
C GLY A 336 -2.37 -19.34 -9.42
N LEU A 337 -2.90 -20.28 -8.62
CA LEU A 337 -2.97 -20.19 -7.16
C LEU A 337 -1.74 -20.71 -6.40
N PRO A 338 -1.00 -21.75 -6.85
CA PRO A 338 0.04 -22.41 -6.03
C PRO A 338 1.15 -21.46 -5.58
N HIS A 339 1.50 -20.48 -6.37
CA HIS A 339 2.55 -19.49 -6.09
C HIS A 339 2.00 -18.06 -5.94
N ALA A 340 0.72 -17.92 -5.60
CA ALA A 340 0.02 -16.62 -5.62
C ALA A 340 0.70 -15.55 -4.74
N GLY A 341 1.21 -15.92 -3.56
CA GLY A 341 1.88 -14.97 -2.65
C GLY A 341 3.16 -14.40 -3.24
N VAL A 342 4.02 -15.27 -3.74
CA VAL A 342 5.31 -14.85 -4.34
C VAL A 342 5.08 -14.13 -5.68
N ASN A 343 4.17 -14.64 -6.53
CA ASN A 343 3.83 -14.03 -7.82
C ASN A 343 3.28 -12.62 -7.62
N TYR A 344 2.41 -12.42 -6.64
CA TYR A 344 1.94 -11.08 -6.26
C TYR A 344 3.08 -10.18 -5.78
N GLY A 345 4.00 -10.72 -4.96
CA GLY A 345 5.18 -9.99 -4.50
C GLY A 345 6.02 -9.45 -5.65
N PHE A 346 6.28 -10.27 -6.67
CA PHE A 346 6.99 -9.82 -7.88
C PHE A 346 6.24 -8.74 -8.65
N LEU A 347 4.91 -8.82 -8.76
CA LEU A 347 4.12 -7.74 -9.38
C LEU A 347 4.19 -6.44 -8.58
N ALA A 348 4.20 -6.53 -7.24
CA ALA A 348 4.31 -5.37 -6.36
C ALA A 348 5.66 -4.63 -6.51
N LEU A 349 6.71 -5.26 -7.07
CA LEU A 349 7.96 -4.56 -7.42
C LEU A 349 7.73 -3.42 -8.43
N GLY A 350 6.70 -3.50 -9.27
CA GLY A 350 6.29 -2.39 -10.12
C GLY A 350 6.02 -1.12 -9.31
N GLN A 351 5.42 -1.25 -8.11
CA GLN A 351 5.20 -0.13 -7.20
C GLN A 351 6.52 0.44 -6.64
N SER A 352 7.50 -0.44 -6.31
CA SER A 352 8.83 -0.01 -5.89
C SER A 352 9.53 0.81 -6.96
N VAL A 353 9.51 0.32 -8.19
CA VAL A 353 10.10 1.04 -9.34
C VAL A 353 9.42 2.39 -9.53
N GLY A 354 8.09 2.41 -9.56
CA GLY A 354 7.33 3.64 -9.76
C GLY A 354 7.52 4.67 -8.66
N SER A 355 7.59 4.24 -7.38
CA SER A 355 7.78 5.14 -6.25
C SER A 355 9.14 5.84 -6.23
N LEU A 356 10.17 5.25 -6.82
CA LEU A 356 11.50 5.83 -6.96
C LEU A 356 11.66 6.60 -8.28
N ALA A 357 11.22 5.99 -9.38
CA ALA A 357 11.46 6.54 -10.72
C ALA A 357 10.68 7.85 -10.96
N PHE A 358 9.40 7.93 -10.55
CA PHE A 358 8.61 9.12 -10.84
C PHE A 358 9.00 10.36 -10.03
N PRO A 359 9.29 10.31 -8.71
CA PRO A 359 9.85 11.46 -8.01
C PRO A 359 11.21 11.89 -8.57
N PHE A 360 12.07 10.93 -8.93
CA PHE A 360 13.34 11.22 -9.57
C PHE A 360 13.14 11.92 -10.93
N ALA A 361 12.25 11.40 -11.77
CA ALA A 361 11.92 12.01 -13.07
C ALA A 361 11.29 13.41 -12.90
N ALA A 362 10.41 13.60 -11.91
CA ALA A 362 9.82 14.90 -11.63
C ALA A 362 10.88 15.95 -11.23
N ASN A 363 11.87 15.54 -10.44
CA ASN A 363 12.97 16.43 -10.03
C ASN A 363 13.94 16.69 -11.19
N LEU A 364 14.25 15.67 -12.02
CA LEU A 364 15.16 15.81 -13.16
C LEU A 364 14.59 16.71 -14.26
N LEU A 365 13.31 16.55 -14.58
CA LEU A 365 12.65 17.34 -15.61
C LEU A 365 12.45 18.80 -15.20
N ALA A 366 12.41 19.09 -13.89
CA ALA A 366 12.24 20.43 -13.30
C ALA A 366 11.12 21.28 -13.97
N LEU A 367 10.12 20.63 -14.58
CA LEU A 367 9.03 21.30 -15.26
C LEU A 367 8.06 21.85 -14.21
N GLU A 368 7.56 23.05 -14.43
CA GLU A 368 6.62 23.75 -13.53
C GLU A 368 5.40 22.87 -13.18
N ASN A 369 4.90 22.12 -14.15
CA ASN A 369 3.77 21.19 -13.99
C ASN A 369 4.17 19.70 -14.14
N GLY A 370 5.46 19.37 -13.96
CA GLY A 370 6.00 18.04 -14.26
C GLY A 370 5.30 16.90 -13.51
N ARG A 371 4.88 17.12 -12.25
CA ARG A 371 4.14 16.13 -11.46
C ARG A 371 2.78 15.79 -12.07
N HIS A 372 2.03 16.79 -12.54
CA HIS A 372 0.73 16.58 -13.18
C HIS A 372 0.86 15.87 -14.52
N LEU A 373 1.83 16.28 -15.34
CA LEU A 373 2.12 15.62 -16.62
C LEU A 373 2.53 14.16 -16.43
N LEU A 374 3.39 13.85 -15.45
CA LEU A 374 3.78 12.48 -15.12
C LEU A 374 2.63 11.64 -14.60
N ALA A 375 1.71 12.22 -13.82
CA ALA A 375 0.51 11.53 -13.37
C ALA A 375 -0.41 11.16 -14.53
N MET A 376 -0.65 12.08 -15.46
CA MET A 376 -1.45 11.85 -16.66
C MET A 376 -0.79 10.84 -17.61
N ALA A 377 0.52 11.00 -17.86
CA ALA A 377 1.28 10.07 -18.70
C ALA A 377 1.31 8.65 -18.10
N GLY A 378 1.47 8.55 -16.77
CA GLY A 378 1.39 7.28 -16.05
C GLY A 378 0.02 6.62 -16.21
N ALA A 379 -1.07 7.37 -16.00
CA ALA A 379 -2.42 6.84 -16.16
C ALA A 379 -2.67 6.36 -17.61
N ALA A 380 -2.24 7.11 -18.62
CA ALA A 380 -2.35 6.73 -20.04
C ALA A 380 -1.50 5.49 -20.37
N ALA A 381 -0.25 5.41 -19.88
CA ALA A 381 0.62 4.26 -20.08
C ALA A 381 0.07 3.00 -19.37
N GLY A 382 -0.45 3.14 -18.15
CA GLY A 382 -1.11 2.06 -17.42
C GLY A 382 -2.35 1.55 -18.15
N PHE A 383 -3.18 2.45 -18.68
CA PHE A 383 -4.32 2.11 -19.53
C PHE A 383 -3.86 1.29 -20.76
N ALA A 384 -2.83 1.74 -21.47
CA ALA A 384 -2.30 1.04 -22.64
C ALA A 384 -1.74 -0.34 -22.27
N ALA A 385 -1.06 -0.47 -21.12
CA ALA A 385 -0.54 -1.76 -20.64
C ALA A 385 -1.68 -2.76 -20.37
N ILE A 386 -2.75 -2.35 -19.68
CA ILE A 386 -3.91 -3.20 -19.41
C ILE A 386 -4.70 -3.47 -20.69
N TRP A 387 -4.79 -2.51 -21.61
CA TRP A 387 -5.45 -2.71 -22.90
C TRP A 387 -4.74 -3.77 -23.75
N ALA A 388 -3.41 -3.81 -23.71
CA ALA A 388 -2.59 -4.82 -24.40
C ALA A 388 -2.61 -6.20 -23.71
N LEU A 389 -3.11 -6.28 -22.47
CA LEU A 389 -3.12 -7.52 -21.69
C LEU A 389 -4.09 -8.53 -22.31
N ARG A 390 -3.57 -9.71 -22.63
CA ARG A 390 -4.34 -10.87 -23.12
C ARG A 390 -4.12 -12.06 -22.18
N PRO A 391 -5.08 -13.01 -22.09
CA PRO A 391 -4.86 -14.24 -21.31
C PRO A 391 -3.56 -14.94 -21.71
N VAL A 392 -2.92 -15.58 -20.75
CA VAL A 392 -1.73 -16.41 -21.04
C VAL A 392 -2.20 -17.63 -21.82
N GLN A 393 -1.69 -17.81 -23.04
CA GLN A 393 -1.94 -19.02 -23.81
C GLN A 393 -1.03 -20.14 -23.31
N LYS A 394 -1.57 -21.35 -23.12
CA LYS A 394 -0.73 -22.54 -22.95
C LYS A 394 0.11 -22.70 -24.21
N ASP A 395 1.43 -22.69 -24.05
CA ASP A 395 2.31 -23.13 -25.14
C ASP A 395 1.99 -24.61 -25.42
N PRO A 396 1.67 -25.00 -26.65
CA PRO A 396 1.33 -26.36 -26.97
C PRO A 396 2.54 -27.31 -27.03
N ARG A 397 3.66 -26.96 -26.40
CA ARG A 397 4.87 -27.83 -26.35
C ARG A 397 4.95 -28.62 -25.06
#